data_68fb4daa77329dc200734d2acc7196e5
#
_entry.id   68fb4daa77329dc200734d2acc7196e5
#
_cell.length_a   1.000
_cell.length_b   1.000
_cell.length_c   1.000
_cell.angle_alpha   90.00
_cell.angle_beta   90.00
_cell.angle_gamma   90.00
#
_symmetry.space_group_name_H-M   'P 1'
#
loop_
_entity.id
_entity.type
_entity.pdbx_description
1 polymer ?
#
loop_
_entity_poly.entity_id
_entity_poly.type
_entity_poly.pdbx_seq_one_letter_code
_entity_poly.pdbx_strand_id
1 'polypeptide(L)'
;MEQKQAIEQRISRRSFLQTPIEQQILRQLLEAIEEVNETSGLTVSYLEDGSDAFAGFKSYGMFDGVRAMLVLKGNRELAFLKEKVGYYGEQLILKATELGLGSCWVGGTFDRRSAVFEPSSEEEMVCVVPIGKVAQSSRKERMIRGVIHRKSKTIEEMVRADRPLSEEEKQAMQLVQLAPTAKNTQKPVFIFAGDKIYAGVADDEPFDLVDLGICKLHFEIGMKQLFLQGHFEFGNGSIYKRS
;
A
#
# COMPACT_ATOMS: atom_id res chain seq x y z
N MET A 1 -11.01 -14.10 -4.25
CA MET A 1 -11.64 -12.74 -4.20
C MET A 1 -11.01 -11.96 -5.35
N GLU A 2 -11.75 -11.10 -6.04
CA GLU A 2 -11.16 -10.24 -7.08
C GLU A 2 -10.48 -9.02 -6.45
N GLN A 3 -9.44 -8.49 -7.11
CA GLN A 3 -8.65 -7.35 -6.60
C GLN A 3 -9.50 -6.12 -6.24
N LYS A 4 -10.54 -5.82 -7.03
CA LYS A 4 -11.50 -4.76 -6.71
C LYS A 4 -12.18 -4.98 -5.35
N GLN A 5 -12.65 -6.18 -5.08
CA GLN A 5 -13.28 -6.53 -3.80
C GLN A 5 -12.25 -6.44 -2.66
N ALA A 6 -10.99 -6.81 -2.91
CA ALA A 6 -9.93 -6.65 -1.93
C ALA A 6 -9.70 -5.16 -1.58
N ILE A 7 -9.69 -4.26 -2.56
CA ILE A 7 -9.63 -2.81 -2.34
C ILE A 7 -10.79 -2.33 -1.46
N GLU A 8 -12.02 -2.73 -1.79
CA GLU A 8 -13.23 -2.32 -1.07
C GLU A 8 -13.28 -2.86 0.37
N GLN A 9 -12.72 -4.04 0.62
CA GLN A 9 -12.74 -4.70 1.94
C GLN A 9 -11.54 -4.35 2.81
N ARG A 10 -10.41 -3.95 2.19
CA ARG A 10 -9.18 -3.65 2.91
C ARG A 10 -9.38 -2.46 3.86
N ILE A 11 -9.02 -2.68 5.10
CA ILE A 11 -8.91 -1.62 6.11
C ILE A 11 -7.60 -1.77 6.87
N SER A 12 -7.03 -0.65 7.34
CA SER A 12 -5.84 -0.68 8.18
C SER A 12 -6.14 -1.35 9.52
N ARG A 13 -5.56 -2.54 9.75
CA ARG A 13 -5.70 -3.33 10.97
C ARG A 13 -4.51 -3.09 11.88
N ARG A 14 -4.79 -2.90 13.15
CA ARG A 14 -3.76 -2.61 14.16
C ARG A 14 -3.81 -3.55 15.36
N SER A 15 -4.77 -4.45 15.40
CA SER A 15 -4.89 -5.49 16.42
C SER A 15 -4.90 -6.85 15.74
N PHE A 16 -3.88 -7.64 16.02
CA PHE A 16 -3.66 -8.95 15.40
C PHE A 16 -3.80 -10.05 16.45
N LEU A 17 -4.17 -11.25 16.00
CA LEU A 17 -4.10 -12.45 16.80
C LEU A 17 -2.64 -12.95 16.79
N GLN A 18 -2.12 -13.33 17.94
CA GLN A 18 -0.75 -13.86 18.07
C GLN A 18 -0.63 -15.33 17.58
N THR A 19 -1.50 -15.73 16.67
CA THR A 19 -1.45 -17.05 16.06
C THR A 19 -0.68 -17.00 14.75
N PRO A 20 0.14 -18.02 14.46
CA PRO A 20 0.81 -18.11 13.16
C PRO A 20 -0.17 -18.08 11.99
N ILE A 21 0.29 -17.60 10.87
CA ILE A 21 -0.43 -17.71 9.60
C ILE A 21 -0.43 -19.19 9.20
N GLU A 22 -1.56 -19.69 8.72
CA GLU A 22 -1.66 -21.08 8.26
C GLU A 22 -0.69 -21.37 7.12
N GLN A 23 -0.06 -22.54 7.11
CA GLN A 23 0.98 -22.87 6.14
C GLN A 23 0.54 -22.73 4.68
N GLN A 24 -0.72 -23.07 4.38
CA GLN A 24 -1.24 -22.94 3.00
C GLN A 24 -1.38 -21.46 2.60
N ILE A 25 -1.83 -20.61 3.52
CA ILE A 25 -1.95 -19.16 3.29
C ILE A 25 -0.56 -18.54 3.17
N LEU A 26 0.35 -18.91 4.10
CA LEU A 26 1.73 -18.41 4.08
C LEU A 26 2.45 -18.76 2.77
N ARG A 27 2.27 -19.99 2.27
CA ARG A 27 2.87 -20.39 0.98
C ARG A 27 2.42 -19.47 -0.16
N GLN A 28 1.13 -19.22 -0.28
CA GLN A 28 0.59 -18.33 -1.33
C GLN A 28 1.09 -16.87 -1.18
N LEU A 29 1.32 -16.43 0.05
CA LEU A 29 1.89 -15.11 0.30
C LEU A 29 3.37 -15.05 -0.10
N LEU A 30 4.15 -16.09 0.23
CA LEU A 30 5.57 -16.19 -0.13
C LEU A 30 5.76 -16.28 -1.65
N GLU A 31 4.94 -17.07 -2.35
CA GLU A 31 4.91 -17.12 -3.81
C GLU A 31 4.65 -15.73 -4.42
N ALA A 32 3.69 -14.98 -3.87
CA ALA A 32 3.42 -13.62 -4.33
C ALA A 32 4.58 -12.65 -4.05
N ILE A 33 5.29 -12.81 -2.93
CA ILE A 33 6.48 -12.00 -2.61
C ILE A 33 7.60 -12.29 -3.62
N GLU A 34 7.82 -13.56 -3.95
CA GLU A 34 8.82 -13.97 -4.93
C GLU A 34 8.52 -13.36 -6.31
N GLU A 35 7.28 -13.49 -6.80
CA GLU A 35 6.82 -12.88 -8.06
C GLU A 35 7.02 -11.36 -8.08
N VAL A 36 6.68 -10.69 -6.98
CA VAL A 36 6.89 -9.24 -6.84
C VAL A 36 8.37 -8.88 -6.90
N ASN A 37 9.23 -9.61 -6.18
CA ASN A 37 10.67 -9.35 -6.18
C ASN A 37 11.29 -9.54 -7.58
N GLU A 38 10.94 -10.62 -8.27
CA GLU A 38 11.40 -10.88 -9.63
C GLU A 38 10.96 -9.80 -10.62
N THR A 39 9.71 -9.35 -10.53
CA THR A 39 9.14 -8.39 -11.48
C THR A 39 9.62 -6.95 -11.22
N SER A 40 9.77 -6.57 -9.95
CA SER A 40 10.02 -5.18 -9.55
C SER A 40 11.48 -4.83 -9.35
N GLY A 41 12.32 -5.83 -9.04
CA GLY A 41 13.67 -5.66 -8.54
C GLY A 41 13.73 -5.21 -7.06
N LEU A 42 12.60 -5.28 -6.34
CA LEU A 42 12.55 -5.12 -4.89
C LEU A 42 13.12 -6.36 -4.18
N THR A 43 13.40 -6.21 -2.89
CA THR A 43 13.84 -7.29 -2.00
C THR A 43 12.92 -7.38 -0.79
N VAL A 44 11.61 -7.44 -1.06
CA VAL A 44 10.59 -7.62 -0.02
C VAL A 44 10.84 -8.91 0.72
N SER A 45 10.77 -8.88 2.04
CA SER A 45 10.91 -10.06 2.87
C SER A 45 9.74 -10.21 3.85
N TYR A 46 9.47 -11.45 4.22
CA TYR A 46 8.52 -11.81 5.27
C TYR A 46 9.30 -12.13 6.55
N LEU A 47 8.92 -11.49 7.66
CA LEU A 47 9.39 -11.83 9.00
C LEU A 47 8.26 -12.53 9.75
N GLU A 48 8.54 -13.74 10.25
CA GLU A 48 7.57 -14.50 11.06
C GLU A 48 7.32 -13.87 12.42
N ASP A 49 8.36 -13.27 13.01
CA ASP A 49 8.25 -12.52 14.25
C ASP A 49 9.06 -11.22 14.16
N GLY A 50 8.34 -10.15 14.03
CA GLY A 50 8.85 -8.78 14.04
C GLY A 50 8.29 -7.97 15.21
N SER A 51 7.75 -8.63 16.24
CA SER A 51 7.06 -8.00 17.38
C SER A 51 7.93 -6.97 18.09
N ASP A 52 9.24 -7.22 18.23
CA ASP A 52 10.19 -6.32 18.90
C ASP A 52 10.24 -4.93 18.22
N ALA A 53 10.05 -4.85 16.91
CA ALA A 53 10.03 -3.58 16.22
C ALA A 53 8.82 -2.70 16.62
N PHE A 54 7.78 -3.30 17.18
CA PHE A 54 6.58 -2.62 17.67
C PHE A 54 6.51 -2.54 19.20
N ALA A 55 7.46 -3.11 19.90
CA ALA A 55 7.60 -2.96 21.34
C ALA A 55 8.08 -1.53 21.71
N GLY A 56 7.61 -1.02 22.84
CA GLY A 56 8.08 0.25 23.37
C GLY A 56 7.39 1.49 22.81
N PHE A 57 8.00 2.66 23.07
CA PHE A 57 7.40 3.97 22.84
C PHE A 57 7.25 4.35 21.36
N LYS A 58 8.04 3.79 20.45
CA LYS A 58 8.04 4.18 19.03
C LYS A 58 6.76 3.79 18.31
N SER A 59 6.06 2.75 18.76
CA SER A 59 4.75 2.35 18.23
C SER A 59 3.60 3.21 18.77
N TYR A 60 3.87 4.10 19.75
CA TYR A 60 2.86 4.92 20.44
C TYR A 60 1.66 4.10 20.94
N GLY A 61 1.83 2.82 21.19
CA GLY A 61 0.76 1.91 21.60
C GLY A 61 -0.35 1.76 20.55
N MET A 62 -0.10 2.08 19.28
CA MET A 62 -1.11 2.00 18.21
C MET A 62 -1.34 0.58 17.71
N PHE A 63 -0.44 -0.35 18.04
CA PHE A 63 -0.50 -1.72 17.56
C PHE A 63 -0.57 -2.69 18.73
N ASP A 64 -1.35 -3.75 18.56
CA ASP A 64 -1.48 -4.86 19.52
C ASP A 64 -1.32 -6.20 18.79
N GLY A 65 -0.57 -7.14 19.41
CA GLY A 65 -0.44 -8.52 18.93
C GLY A 65 0.28 -8.66 17.59
N VAL A 66 1.08 -7.65 17.17
CA VAL A 66 1.91 -7.78 15.96
C VAL A 66 2.87 -8.95 16.17
N ARG A 67 2.90 -9.88 15.23
CA ARG A 67 3.85 -10.97 15.13
C ARG A 67 4.54 -10.91 13.77
N ALA A 68 3.84 -11.25 12.70
CA ALA A 68 4.42 -11.26 11.36
C ALA A 68 4.31 -9.91 10.66
N MET A 69 5.25 -9.66 9.75
CA MET A 69 5.23 -8.47 8.91
C MET A 69 5.94 -8.68 7.58
N LEU A 70 5.58 -7.86 6.61
CA LEU A 70 6.38 -7.64 5.40
C LEU A 70 7.34 -6.49 5.65
N VAL A 71 8.59 -6.65 5.21
CA VAL A 71 9.59 -5.58 5.15
C VAL A 71 9.72 -5.15 3.70
N LEU A 72 9.27 -3.95 3.39
CA LEU A 72 9.28 -3.40 2.04
C LEU A 72 10.56 -2.61 1.83
N LYS A 73 11.48 -3.17 1.05
CA LYS A 73 12.83 -2.66 0.83
C LYS A 73 13.34 -2.99 -0.58
N GLY A 74 14.42 -2.37 -0.96
CA GLY A 74 15.13 -2.63 -2.21
C GLY A 74 16.47 -1.93 -2.25
N ASN A 75 17.25 -2.17 -3.31
CA ASN A 75 18.51 -1.50 -3.51
C ASN A 75 18.31 0.02 -3.57
N ARG A 76 19.19 0.79 -2.90
CA ARG A 76 19.11 2.27 -2.85
C ARG A 76 19.21 2.91 -4.23
N GLU A 77 19.90 2.28 -5.16
CA GLU A 77 20.09 2.73 -6.53
C GLU A 77 18.94 2.30 -7.47
N LEU A 78 17.97 1.52 -6.96
CA LEU A 78 16.83 1.10 -7.76
C LEU A 78 15.98 2.31 -8.16
N ALA A 79 15.88 2.54 -9.47
CA ALA A 79 15.08 3.63 -9.99
C ALA A 79 13.61 3.53 -9.49
N PHE A 80 13.09 4.65 -9.00
CA PHE A 80 11.71 4.75 -8.49
C PHE A 80 11.41 3.84 -7.29
N LEU A 81 12.41 3.53 -6.46
CA LEU A 81 12.29 2.61 -5.33
C LEU A 81 11.01 2.83 -4.50
N LYS A 82 10.77 4.07 -4.03
CA LYS A 82 9.62 4.36 -3.16
C LYS A 82 8.28 4.16 -3.87
N GLU A 83 8.17 4.57 -5.12
CA GLU A 83 6.97 4.38 -5.92
C GLU A 83 6.72 2.89 -6.20
N LYS A 84 7.75 2.14 -6.55
CA LYS A 84 7.67 0.68 -6.70
C LYS A 84 7.26 -0.02 -5.42
N VAL A 85 7.81 0.41 -4.26
CA VAL A 85 7.38 -0.09 -2.96
C VAL A 85 5.88 0.15 -2.74
N GLY A 86 5.37 1.32 -3.09
CA GLY A 86 3.93 1.61 -3.02
C GLY A 86 3.11 0.70 -3.93
N TYR A 87 3.48 0.64 -5.19
CA TYR A 87 2.76 -0.12 -6.21
C TYR A 87 2.76 -1.64 -5.93
N TYR A 88 3.92 -2.24 -5.81
CA TYR A 88 4.07 -3.67 -5.61
C TYR A 88 3.76 -4.11 -4.17
N GLY A 89 4.04 -3.24 -3.18
CA GLY A 89 3.64 -3.47 -1.80
C GLY A 89 2.12 -3.56 -1.66
N GLU A 90 1.36 -2.69 -2.34
CA GLU A 90 -0.10 -2.76 -2.31
C GLU A 90 -0.64 -4.00 -3.02
N GLN A 91 0.01 -4.51 -4.08
CA GLN A 91 -0.35 -5.82 -4.65
C GLN A 91 -0.29 -6.93 -3.60
N LEU A 92 0.77 -6.96 -2.79
CA LEU A 92 0.91 -7.94 -1.70
C LEU A 92 -0.14 -7.74 -0.61
N ILE A 93 -0.50 -6.50 -0.29
CA ILE A 93 -1.53 -6.18 0.70
C ILE A 93 -2.92 -6.59 0.21
N LEU A 94 -3.22 -6.37 -1.06
CA LEU A 94 -4.47 -6.84 -1.67
C LEU A 94 -4.51 -8.37 -1.69
N LYS A 95 -3.41 -9.04 -2.06
CA LYS A 95 -3.28 -10.50 -1.98
C LYS A 95 -3.50 -11.02 -0.55
N ALA A 96 -2.91 -10.37 0.45
CA ALA A 96 -3.12 -10.71 1.84
C ALA A 96 -4.61 -10.56 2.25
N THR A 97 -5.27 -9.51 1.77
CA THR A 97 -6.71 -9.29 1.99
C THR A 97 -7.55 -10.40 1.35
N GLU A 98 -7.21 -10.82 0.12
CA GLU A 98 -7.84 -11.97 -0.56
C GLU A 98 -7.70 -13.27 0.23
N LEU A 99 -6.57 -13.44 0.92
CA LEU A 99 -6.27 -14.58 1.79
C LEU A 99 -6.89 -14.47 3.20
N GLY A 100 -7.68 -13.41 3.45
CA GLY A 100 -8.36 -13.20 4.74
C GLY A 100 -7.45 -12.65 5.84
N LEU A 101 -6.26 -12.15 5.51
CA LEU A 101 -5.35 -11.53 6.47
C LEU A 101 -5.63 -10.03 6.62
N GLY A 102 -5.41 -9.51 7.82
CA GLY A 102 -5.37 -8.08 8.09
C GLY A 102 -3.97 -7.52 7.89
N SER A 103 -3.88 -6.25 7.51
CA SER A 103 -2.62 -5.56 7.29
C SER A 103 -2.70 -4.07 7.64
N CYS A 104 -1.54 -3.42 7.78
CA CYS A 104 -1.44 -1.97 7.94
C CYS A 104 -0.11 -1.45 7.41
N TRP A 105 -0.13 -0.44 6.53
CA TRP A 105 1.05 0.32 6.15
C TRP A 105 1.64 1.08 7.33
N VAL A 106 2.95 0.94 7.58
CA VAL A 106 3.65 1.62 8.67
C VAL A 106 4.97 2.20 8.17
N GLY A 107 5.01 3.53 8.06
CA GLY A 107 6.21 4.25 7.61
C GLY A 107 7.13 4.71 8.75
N GLY A 108 6.59 5.05 9.92
CA GLY A 108 7.37 5.72 10.97
C GLY A 108 7.09 5.30 12.41
N THR A 109 6.02 4.57 12.67
CA THR A 109 5.60 4.19 14.03
C THR A 109 6.09 2.79 14.41
N PHE A 110 7.36 2.50 14.17
CA PHE A 110 8.06 1.27 14.55
C PHE A 110 9.54 1.56 14.79
N ASP A 111 10.24 0.67 15.47
CA ASP A 111 11.68 0.81 15.67
C ASP A 111 12.49 0.28 14.48
N ARG A 112 12.94 1.20 13.61
CA ARG A 112 13.79 0.87 12.45
C ARG A 112 15.14 0.28 12.84
N ARG A 113 15.57 0.42 14.11
CA ARG A 113 16.85 -0.10 14.65
C ARG A 113 16.67 -1.39 15.43
N SER A 114 15.48 -1.96 15.46
CA SER A 114 15.23 -3.24 16.10
C SER A 114 16.13 -4.32 15.49
N ALA A 115 16.61 -5.22 16.34
CA ALA A 115 17.47 -6.33 15.95
C ALA A 115 16.80 -7.34 15.00
N VAL A 116 15.46 -7.24 14.83
CA VAL A 116 14.73 -8.09 13.87
C VAL A 116 15.02 -7.72 12.41
N PHE A 117 15.58 -6.54 12.16
CA PHE A 117 15.98 -6.12 10.83
C PHE A 117 17.47 -6.32 10.59
N GLU A 118 17.81 -7.02 9.53
CA GLU A 118 19.19 -7.13 9.11
C GLU A 118 19.66 -5.80 8.51
N PRO A 119 20.72 -5.17 9.06
CA PRO A 119 21.25 -3.94 8.49
C PRO A 119 21.89 -4.21 7.13
N SER A 120 21.59 -3.37 6.14
CA SER A 120 22.23 -3.40 4.83
C SER A 120 22.69 -2.00 4.45
N SER A 121 23.91 -1.90 3.91
CA SER A 121 24.43 -0.65 3.33
C SER A 121 23.86 -0.39 1.94
N GLU A 122 23.49 -1.45 1.22
CA GLU A 122 23.03 -1.37 -0.17
C GLU A 122 21.50 -1.20 -0.28
N GLU A 123 20.77 -1.64 0.73
CA GLU A 123 19.31 -1.59 0.71
C GLU A 123 18.75 -0.43 1.54
N GLU A 124 17.60 0.07 1.11
CA GLU A 124 16.75 0.98 1.88
C GLU A 124 15.46 0.27 2.26
N MET A 125 15.23 0.16 3.57
CA MET A 125 13.93 -0.22 4.10
C MET A 125 13.00 0.99 4.07
N VAL A 126 12.03 1.00 3.17
CA VAL A 126 11.09 2.12 2.99
C VAL A 126 10.02 2.09 4.09
N CYS A 127 9.31 0.98 4.24
CA CYS A 127 8.28 0.79 5.26
C CYS A 127 8.11 -0.70 5.62
N VAL A 128 7.31 -0.94 6.64
CA VAL A 128 6.89 -2.28 7.04
C VAL A 128 5.36 -2.40 7.01
N VAL A 129 4.88 -3.63 6.89
CA VAL A 129 3.45 -3.93 6.92
C VAL A 129 3.22 -5.09 7.88
N PRO A 130 2.82 -4.83 9.15
CA PRO A 130 2.27 -5.87 10.00
C PRO A 130 1.14 -6.61 9.29
N ILE A 131 1.18 -7.94 9.35
CA ILE A 131 0.25 -8.82 8.65
C ILE A 131 -0.11 -10.01 9.53
N GLY A 132 -1.36 -10.45 9.49
CA GLY A 132 -1.76 -11.62 10.28
C GLY A 132 -3.26 -11.80 10.38
N LYS A 133 -3.66 -12.83 11.10
CA LYS A 133 -5.06 -13.04 11.45
C LYS A 133 -5.56 -11.92 12.34
N VAL A 134 -6.81 -11.53 12.16
CA VAL A 134 -7.44 -10.45 12.90
C VAL A 134 -8.80 -10.90 13.44
N ALA A 135 -9.12 -10.47 14.64
CA ALA A 135 -10.47 -10.57 15.20
C ALA A 135 -11.34 -9.42 14.70
N GLN A 136 -12.58 -9.33 15.17
CA GLN A 136 -13.38 -8.13 14.97
C GLN A 136 -12.66 -6.90 15.51
N SER A 137 -12.83 -5.74 14.84
CA SER A 137 -12.16 -4.49 15.22
C SER A 137 -12.38 -4.15 16.70
N SER A 138 -11.29 -4.00 17.45
CA SER A 138 -11.34 -3.60 18.86
C SER A 138 -11.87 -2.18 19.03
N ARG A 139 -12.33 -1.83 20.25
CA ARG A 139 -12.74 -0.44 20.56
C ARG A 139 -11.57 0.54 20.33
N LYS A 140 -10.34 0.15 20.72
CA LYS A 140 -9.12 0.92 20.51
C LYS A 140 -8.86 1.15 19.03
N GLU A 141 -8.95 0.11 18.20
CA GLU A 141 -8.75 0.19 16.75
C GLU A 141 -9.76 1.14 16.09
N ARG A 142 -11.04 1.07 16.51
CA ARG A 142 -12.07 2.01 16.02
C ARG A 142 -11.79 3.46 16.44
N MET A 143 -11.33 3.68 17.67
CA MET A 143 -10.98 5.01 18.17
C MET A 143 -9.77 5.58 17.41
N ILE A 144 -8.68 4.80 17.23
CA ILE A 144 -7.50 5.21 16.46
C ILE A 144 -7.91 5.55 15.03
N ARG A 145 -8.76 4.73 14.42
CA ARG A 145 -9.29 5.00 13.08
C ARG A 145 -10.04 6.32 13.02
N GLY A 146 -10.92 6.60 13.98
CA GLY A 146 -11.67 7.86 14.06
C GLY A 146 -10.77 9.09 14.20
N VAL A 147 -9.63 8.98 14.92
CA VAL A 147 -8.67 10.07 15.11
C VAL A 147 -7.78 10.28 13.87
N ILE A 148 -7.34 9.18 13.23
CA ILE A 148 -6.45 9.23 12.06
C ILE A 148 -7.25 9.49 10.77
N HIS A 149 -8.52 9.09 10.70
CA HIS A 149 -9.36 9.32 9.54
C HIS A 149 -9.69 10.80 9.38
N ARG A 150 -8.91 11.45 8.54
CA ARG A 150 -9.36 12.69 7.91
C ARG A 150 -10.53 12.38 6.98
N LYS A 151 -11.38 13.38 6.73
CA LYS A 151 -12.40 13.26 5.69
C LYS A 151 -11.71 12.91 4.37
N SER A 152 -12.17 11.88 3.68
CA SER A 152 -11.65 11.54 2.35
C SER A 152 -11.93 12.69 1.38
N LYS A 153 -10.98 12.96 0.50
CA LYS A 153 -11.16 13.91 -0.60
C LYS A 153 -12.22 13.42 -1.56
N THR A 154 -12.90 14.37 -2.21
CA THR A 154 -13.76 14.06 -3.35
C THR A 154 -12.90 13.74 -4.58
N ILE A 155 -13.49 13.15 -5.61
CA ILE A 155 -12.78 12.89 -6.87
C ILE A 155 -12.29 14.21 -7.47
N GLU A 156 -13.08 15.26 -7.41
CA GLU A 156 -12.75 16.59 -7.93
C GLU A 156 -11.52 17.20 -7.25
N GLU A 157 -11.29 16.90 -5.96
CA GLU A 157 -10.10 17.36 -5.24
C GLU A 157 -8.84 16.57 -5.60
N MET A 158 -8.99 15.38 -6.20
CA MET A 158 -7.89 14.49 -6.60
C MET A 158 -7.63 14.54 -8.11
N VAL A 159 -8.41 15.31 -8.87
CA VAL A 159 -8.38 15.36 -10.34
C VAL A 159 -8.13 16.79 -10.83
N ARG A 160 -7.37 16.89 -11.94
CA ARG A 160 -7.33 18.05 -12.81
C ARG A 160 -7.69 17.58 -14.22
N ALA A 161 -8.66 18.20 -14.86
CA ALA A 161 -9.13 17.75 -16.17
C ALA A 161 -9.49 18.95 -17.07
N ASP A 162 -9.15 18.85 -18.34
CA ASP A 162 -9.56 19.81 -19.38
C ASP A 162 -10.88 19.39 -20.08
N ARG A 163 -11.43 18.24 -19.69
CA ARG A 163 -12.67 17.66 -20.16
C ARG A 163 -13.42 16.92 -19.05
N PRO A 164 -14.70 16.61 -19.21
CA PRO A 164 -15.39 15.68 -18.32
C PRO A 164 -14.72 14.29 -18.32
N LEU A 165 -14.65 13.66 -17.16
CA LEU A 165 -14.22 12.27 -17.03
C LEU A 165 -15.29 11.34 -17.63
N SER A 166 -14.83 10.27 -18.30
CA SER A 166 -15.72 9.19 -18.70
C SER A 166 -16.24 8.42 -17.46
N GLU A 167 -17.28 7.62 -17.62
CA GLU A 167 -17.81 6.82 -16.52
C GLU A 167 -16.78 5.80 -16.00
N GLU A 168 -15.97 5.26 -16.91
CA GLU A 168 -14.89 4.34 -16.58
C GLU A 168 -13.81 5.03 -15.75
N GLU A 169 -13.40 6.23 -16.16
CA GLU A 169 -12.42 7.04 -15.42
C GLU A 169 -12.92 7.41 -14.02
N LYS A 170 -14.21 7.75 -13.90
CA LYS A 170 -14.84 8.01 -12.59
C LYS A 170 -14.83 6.76 -11.69
N GLN A 171 -15.17 5.59 -12.26
CA GLN A 171 -15.15 4.33 -11.50
C GLN A 171 -13.72 3.96 -11.07
N ALA A 172 -12.72 4.15 -11.92
CA ALA A 172 -11.32 3.95 -11.55
C ALA A 172 -10.90 4.91 -10.42
N MET A 173 -11.30 6.19 -10.50
CA MET A 173 -11.02 7.18 -9.45
C MET A 173 -11.75 6.86 -8.13
N GLN A 174 -12.90 6.20 -8.14
CA GLN A 174 -13.54 5.71 -6.92
C GLN A 174 -12.66 4.68 -6.17
N LEU A 175 -11.93 3.81 -6.90
CA LEU A 175 -10.96 2.91 -6.27
C LEU A 175 -9.73 3.66 -5.77
N VAL A 176 -9.28 4.70 -6.46
CA VAL A 176 -8.20 5.58 -5.98
C VAL A 176 -8.57 6.27 -4.67
N GLN A 177 -9.82 6.67 -4.47
CA GLN A 177 -10.27 7.24 -3.19
C GLN A 177 -10.13 6.26 -2.00
N LEU A 178 -10.14 4.95 -2.26
CA LEU A 178 -9.96 3.90 -1.26
C LEU A 178 -8.49 3.55 -1.00
N ALA A 179 -7.57 4.10 -1.79
CA ALA A 179 -6.14 3.86 -1.65
C ALA A 179 -5.64 4.34 -0.27
N PRO A 180 -4.89 3.50 0.47
CA PRO A 180 -4.26 3.95 1.69
C PRO A 180 -3.19 4.99 1.38
N THR A 181 -3.16 6.07 2.14
CA THR A 181 -2.12 7.09 2.05
C THR A 181 -1.61 7.47 3.43
N ALA A 182 -0.39 7.97 3.51
CA ALA A 182 0.21 8.42 4.76
C ALA A 182 -0.70 9.45 5.45
N LYS A 183 -1.12 9.14 6.68
CA LYS A 183 -2.05 9.97 7.47
C LYS A 183 -3.38 10.28 6.74
N ASN A 184 -3.77 9.47 5.75
CA ASN A 184 -4.92 9.69 4.86
C ASN A 184 -4.91 11.09 4.20
N THR A 185 -3.75 11.54 3.73
CA THR A 185 -3.61 12.88 3.13
C THR A 185 -4.12 12.94 1.69
N GLN A 186 -4.13 11.81 0.99
CA GLN A 186 -4.60 11.68 -0.40
C GLN A 186 -4.02 12.76 -1.31
N LYS A 187 -2.68 12.97 -1.25
CA LYS A 187 -1.97 13.98 -2.03
C LYS A 187 -1.86 13.68 -3.54
N PRO A 188 -1.76 12.42 -4.00
CA PRO A 188 -1.66 12.15 -5.42
C PRO A 188 -2.80 12.78 -6.23
N VAL A 189 -2.46 13.35 -7.39
CA VAL A 189 -3.36 14.03 -8.30
C VAL A 189 -3.30 13.35 -9.66
N PHE A 190 -4.46 13.08 -10.25
CA PHE A 190 -4.60 12.55 -11.60
C PHE A 190 -4.97 13.70 -12.57
N ILE A 191 -4.26 13.76 -13.69
CA ILE A 191 -4.45 14.82 -14.68
C ILE A 191 -4.97 14.16 -15.97
N PHE A 192 -6.15 14.57 -16.40
CA PHE A 192 -6.79 14.13 -17.62
C PHE A 192 -6.71 15.25 -18.65
N ALA A 193 -5.80 15.10 -19.64
CA ALA A 193 -5.52 16.07 -20.66
C ALA A 193 -5.77 15.47 -22.06
N GLY A 194 -6.89 15.82 -22.68
CA GLY A 194 -7.36 15.17 -23.89
C GLY A 194 -7.56 13.67 -23.69
N ASP A 195 -6.82 12.85 -24.44
CA ASP A 195 -6.81 11.38 -24.36
C ASP A 195 -5.75 10.82 -23.40
N LYS A 196 -4.92 11.69 -22.82
CA LYS A 196 -3.81 11.32 -21.95
C LYS A 196 -4.18 11.43 -20.47
N ILE A 197 -3.67 10.49 -19.68
CA ILE A 197 -3.86 10.46 -18.22
C ILE A 197 -2.48 10.43 -17.58
N TYR A 198 -2.25 11.31 -16.62
CA TYR A 198 -1.02 11.39 -15.84
C TYR A 198 -1.33 11.27 -14.35
N ALA A 199 -0.38 10.76 -13.57
CA ALA A 199 -0.48 10.73 -12.12
C ALA A 199 0.78 11.27 -11.48
N GLY A 200 0.64 12.17 -10.51
CA GLY A 200 1.77 12.79 -9.82
C GLY A 200 1.42 13.23 -8.40
N VAL A 201 2.45 13.62 -7.67
CA VAL A 201 2.36 14.12 -6.29
C VAL A 201 3.41 15.22 -6.05
N ALA A 202 3.20 16.07 -5.05
CA ALA A 202 4.13 17.16 -4.74
C ALA A 202 5.52 16.69 -4.28
N ASP A 203 5.62 15.47 -3.69
CA ASP A 203 6.86 14.86 -3.19
C ASP A 203 7.59 15.75 -2.16
N ASP A 204 6.83 16.31 -1.23
CA ASP A 204 7.31 17.16 -0.14
C ASP A 204 7.33 16.44 1.23
N GLU A 205 6.82 15.18 1.28
CA GLU A 205 6.80 14.31 2.45
C GLU A 205 7.41 12.93 2.14
N PRO A 206 7.97 12.22 3.13
CA PRO A 206 8.77 11.01 2.92
C PRO A 206 8.05 9.86 2.19
N PHE A 207 6.71 9.79 2.29
CA PHE A 207 5.91 8.69 1.73
C PHE A 207 5.04 9.10 0.55
N ASP A 208 5.16 10.31 0.03
CA ASP A 208 4.34 10.80 -1.07
C ASP A 208 4.49 9.94 -2.33
N LEU A 209 5.71 9.50 -2.66
CA LEU A 209 5.96 8.60 -3.79
C LEU A 209 5.43 7.18 -3.53
N VAL A 210 5.43 6.71 -2.28
CA VAL A 210 4.78 5.43 -1.92
C VAL A 210 3.27 5.55 -2.15
N ASP A 211 2.64 6.62 -1.66
CA ASP A 211 1.22 6.90 -1.85
C ASP A 211 0.85 7.00 -3.34
N LEU A 212 1.74 7.61 -4.17
CA LEU A 212 1.57 7.68 -5.62
C LEU A 212 1.54 6.28 -6.25
N GLY A 213 2.49 5.41 -5.89
CA GLY A 213 2.53 4.03 -6.39
C GLY A 213 1.27 3.24 -6.05
N ILE A 214 0.77 3.36 -4.82
CA ILE A 214 -0.49 2.75 -4.38
C ILE A 214 -1.66 3.27 -5.23
N CYS A 215 -1.78 4.58 -5.40
CA CYS A 215 -2.87 5.20 -6.16
C CYS A 215 -2.85 4.79 -7.65
N LYS A 216 -1.67 4.69 -8.29
CA LYS A 216 -1.53 4.21 -9.66
C LYS A 216 -2.06 2.78 -9.81
N LEU A 217 -1.69 1.87 -8.90
CA LEU A 217 -2.20 0.51 -8.91
C LEU A 217 -3.72 0.46 -8.78
N HIS A 218 -4.30 1.23 -7.87
CA HIS A 218 -5.76 1.27 -7.68
C HIS A 218 -6.49 1.76 -8.93
N PHE A 219 -5.94 2.78 -9.61
CA PHE A 219 -6.47 3.26 -10.88
C PHE A 219 -6.42 2.17 -11.97
N GLU A 220 -5.28 1.50 -12.12
CA GLU A 220 -5.09 0.42 -13.09
C GLU A 220 -6.04 -0.75 -12.86
N ILE A 221 -6.23 -1.16 -11.60
CA ILE A 221 -7.22 -2.18 -11.23
C ILE A 221 -8.63 -1.73 -11.62
N GLY A 222 -8.97 -0.44 -11.41
CA GLY A 222 -10.25 0.11 -11.81
C GLY A 222 -10.48 0.06 -13.31
N MET A 223 -9.50 0.46 -14.10
CA MET A 223 -9.57 0.41 -15.57
C MET A 223 -9.63 -1.03 -16.10
N LYS A 224 -8.86 -1.95 -15.52
CA LYS A 224 -8.86 -3.38 -15.89
C LYS A 224 -10.22 -4.04 -15.69
N GLN A 225 -10.95 -3.69 -14.64
CA GLN A 225 -12.32 -4.19 -14.40
C GLN A 225 -13.30 -3.84 -15.53
N LEU A 226 -12.99 -2.82 -16.30
CA LEU A 226 -13.80 -2.30 -17.41
C LEU A 226 -13.24 -2.71 -18.77
N PHE A 227 -12.35 -3.72 -18.79
CA PHE A 227 -11.66 -4.22 -19.98
C PHE A 227 -10.79 -3.17 -20.69
N LEU A 228 -10.44 -2.08 -20.00
CA LEU A 228 -9.55 -1.02 -20.48
C LEU A 228 -8.17 -1.21 -19.85
N GLN A 229 -7.43 -2.20 -20.35
CA GLN A 229 -6.11 -2.53 -19.81
C GLN A 229 -5.09 -1.45 -20.13
N GLY A 230 -4.18 -1.26 -19.20
CA GLY A 230 -3.07 -0.33 -19.33
C GLY A 230 -2.28 -0.26 -18.04
N HIS A 231 -1.22 0.52 -18.05
CA HIS A 231 -0.34 0.71 -16.90
C HIS A 231 0.27 2.10 -16.90
N PHE A 232 0.59 2.63 -15.72
CA PHE A 232 1.45 3.79 -15.59
C PHE A 232 2.91 3.40 -15.74
N GLU A 233 3.69 4.24 -16.43
CA GLU A 233 5.13 4.19 -16.26
C GLU A 233 5.50 4.60 -14.82
N PHE A 234 6.63 4.10 -14.30
CA PHE A 234 7.16 4.60 -13.04
C PHE A 234 7.74 6.01 -13.25
N GLY A 235 7.58 6.84 -12.24
CA GLY A 235 8.02 8.24 -12.22
C GLY A 235 6.90 9.19 -11.87
N ASN A 236 7.23 10.22 -11.09
CA ASN A 236 6.29 11.24 -10.69
C ASN A 236 5.83 12.06 -11.90
N GLY A 237 4.52 12.16 -12.12
CA GLY A 237 3.94 12.81 -13.30
C GLY A 237 3.93 11.95 -14.56
N SER A 238 4.17 10.64 -14.45
CA SER A 238 4.20 9.74 -15.61
C SER A 238 2.82 9.48 -16.21
N ILE A 239 2.83 9.00 -17.45
CA ILE A 239 1.64 8.77 -18.27
C ILE A 239 1.09 7.34 -18.08
N TYR A 240 -0.23 7.20 -18.14
CA TYR A 240 -0.93 5.93 -18.30
C TYR A 240 -0.92 5.50 -19.77
N LYS A 241 -0.35 4.35 -20.06
CA LYS A 241 -0.32 3.73 -21.37
C LYS A 241 -1.41 2.68 -21.46
N ARG A 242 -2.32 2.85 -22.42
CA ARG A 242 -3.31 1.81 -22.75
C ARG A 242 -2.62 0.67 -23.50
N SER A 243 -2.97 -0.57 -23.18
CA SER A 243 -2.48 -1.80 -23.84
C SER A 243 -3.36 -2.16 -25.00
#